data_a4f4b1cc8ca3f83e49ad9b023adee9b8
#
_entry.id   a4f4b1cc8ca3f83e49ad9b023adee9b8
#
_cell.length_a   1.000
_cell.length_b   1.000
_cell.length_c   1.000
_cell.angle_alpha   90.00
_cell.angle_beta   90.00
_cell.angle_gamma   90.00
#
_symmetry.space_group_name_H-M   'P 1'
#
loop_
_entity.id
_entity.type
_entity.pdbx_description
1 polymer ?
#
loop_
_entity_poly.entity_id
_entity_poly.type
_entity_poly.pdbx_seq_one_letter_code
_entity_poly.pdbx_strand_id
1 'polypeptide(L)'
;MNHKITVNLTQNSRLASLDFNNIPFGRTFSDHMFVADYINGEWTNLEIRPFGNLTLHPANMAIHYGQSIFEGMKASKMQDGTPALFRCEMHTKRINASATRMSMPEFPEDLFRQAVEMLVDIDRDWIPPAEGSSLYVRPFMYATDEFLGVRPSSTYKFMIITGPVGSYYAKPVTLWAEEKYIRAAQGGTGEAKSAGNYAGSLLPTRLANERGYDQLLWLDAQNHKFVQEAGTMNLMFVIDGKVITAPTDGTILKGITRDTILKLLPDLNIPYEVRDLSIDEIVEAYHAGTLQEVFGCGTAAVVSHVSEVTYRDLTMTLSDISERKIGNLLKKTIDKMRTGEVDDRYGWVQPIKSAVLETV
;
A
#
# COMPACT_ATOMS: atom_id res chain seq x y z
N MET A 1 22.98 -1.72 13.29
CA MET A 1 24.35 -1.58 12.70
C MET A 1 24.20 -0.80 11.41
N ASN A 2 25.18 0.06 11.04
CA ASN A 2 25.16 0.69 9.72
C ASN A 2 25.74 -0.29 8.71
N HIS A 3 24.94 -0.68 7.73
CA HIS A 3 25.39 -1.50 6.60
C HIS A 3 26.14 -0.64 5.59
N LYS A 4 27.17 -1.20 4.99
CA LYS A 4 27.89 -0.48 3.93
C LYS A 4 27.11 -0.58 2.62
N ILE A 5 26.36 0.48 2.28
CA ILE A 5 25.65 0.61 1.00
C ILE A 5 26.53 1.42 0.05
N THR A 6 26.84 0.86 -1.12
CA THR A 6 27.56 1.59 -2.18
C THR A 6 26.60 2.56 -2.86
N VAL A 7 27.04 3.78 -3.14
CA VAL A 7 26.22 4.80 -3.81
C VAL A 7 26.86 5.21 -5.12
N ASN A 8 26.13 5.00 -6.21
CA ASN A 8 26.48 5.41 -7.57
C ASN A 8 25.41 6.36 -8.10
N LEU A 9 25.69 7.67 -8.09
CA LEU A 9 24.75 8.68 -8.53
C LEU A 9 24.72 8.80 -10.06
N THR A 10 23.52 9.09 -10.59
CA THR A 10 23.38 9.44 -12.02
C THR A 10 24.03 10.78 -12.33
N GLN A 11 24.65 10.88 -13.51
CA GLN A 11 25.17 12.16 -14.02
C GLN A 11 24.10 12.94 -14.80
N ASN A 12 22.94 12.31 -15.09
CA ASN A 12 21.89 12.87 -15.91
C ASN A 12 20.54 12.73 -15.18
N SER A 13 20.22 13.68 -14.32
CA SER A 13 18.91 13.73 -13.64
C SER A 13 17.79 14.00 -14.64
N ARG A 14 16.69 13.28 -14.49
CA ARG A 14 15.45 13.46 -15.27
C ARG A 14 14.49 14.45 -14.63
N LEU A 15 14.80 14.94 -13.43
CA LEU A 15 13.94 15.81 -12.63
C LEU A 15 13.55 17.09 -13.40
N ALA A 16 14.48 17.69 -14.15
CA ALA A 16 14.21 18.91 -14.91
C ALA A 16 13.15 18.74 -16.01
N SER A 17 12.87 17.51 -16.45
CA SER A 17 11.83 17.20 -17.44
C SER A 17 10.47 16.85 -16.82
N LEU A 18 10.35 16.82 -15.49
CA LEU A 18 9.13 16.43 -14.80
C LEU A 18 8.17 17.62 -14.67
N ASP A 19 6.95 17.43 -15.15
CA ASP A 19 5.83 18.34 -14.84
C ASP A 19 5.11 17.87 -13.57
N PHE A 20 5.38 18.56 -12.46
CA PHE A 20 4.75 18.27 -11.18
C PHE A 20 3.23 18.52 -11.14
N ASN A 21 2.67 19.22 -12.12
CA ASN A 21 1.22 19.44 -12.21
C ASN A 21 0.48 18.30 -12.91
N ASN A 22 1.22 17.43 -13.60
CA ASN A 22 0.65 16.29 -14.33
C ASN A 22 1.47 15.02 -14.09
N ILE A 23 1.28 14.40 -12.92
CA ILE A 23 2.00 13.19 -12.54
C ILE A 23 1.04 11.99 -12.57
N PRO A 24 1.04 11.19 -13.66
CA PRO A 24 0.25 9.96 -13.69
C PRO A 24 0.86 8.93 -12.73
N PHE A 25 0.02 8.38 -11.85
CA PHE A 25 0.45 7.39 -10.87
C PHE A 25 1.15 6.17 -11.52
N GLY A 26 2.33 5.82 -11.02
CA GLY A 26 3.07 4.63 -11.43
C GLY A 26 3.70 4.69 -12.83
N ARG A 27 3.78 5.87 -13.45
CA ARG A 27 4.38 6.05 -14.78
C ARG A 27 5.76 6.72 -14.74
N THR A 28 6.01 7.51 -13.71
CA THR A 28 7.25 8.26 -13.53
C THR A 28 8.00 7.71 -12.33
N PHE A 29 9.28 7.48 -12.48
CA PHE A 29 10.17 7.00 -11.42
C PHE A 29 11.32 7.98 -11.22
N SER A 30 11.82 8.09 -9.97
CA SER A 30 12.95 8.95 -9.62
C SER A 30 14.27 8.46 -10.25
N ASP A 31 15.34 9.19 -10.00
CA ASP A 31 16.60 8.95 -10.68
C ASP A 31 17.36 7.70 -10.21
N HIS A 32 17.11 7.24 -8.99
CA HIS A 32 17.85 6.13 -8.41
C HIS A 32 16.97 5.00 -7.93
N MET A 33 17.58 3.83 -7.71
CA MET A 33 16.98 2.66 -7.08
C MET A 33 17.96 1.99 -6.15
N PHE A 34 17.46 1.37 -5.08
CA PHE A 34 18.25 0.48 -4.24
C PHE A 34 18.15 -0.96 -4.74
N VAL A 35 19.22 -1.71 -4.67
CA VAL A 35 19.30 -3.14 -5.00
C VAL A 35 20.10 -3.89 -3.95
N ALA A 36 19.72 -5.15 -3.70
CA ALA A 36 20.45 -6.09 -2.87
C ALA A 36 20.22 -7.51 -3.40
N ASP A 37 21.23 -8.35 -3.33
CA ASP A 37 21.15 -9.77 -3.72
C ASP A 37 21.21 -10.66 -2.49
N TYR A 38 20.38 -11.70 -2.44
CA TYR A 38 20.47 -12.78 -1.46
C TYR A 38 21.13 -13.98 -2.11
N ILE A 39 22.34 -14.29 -1.66
CA ILE A 39 23.18 -15.35 -2.23
C ILE A 39 23.86 -16.08 -1.07
N ASN A 40 23.84 -17.42 -1.09
CA ASN A 40 24.51 -18.26 -0.07
C ASN A 40 24.06 -17.97 1.37
N GLY A 41 22.79 -17.57 1.56
CA GLY A 41 22.24 -17.29 2.89
C GLY A 41 22.46 -15.87 3.41
N GLU A 42 23.03 -14.97 2.60
CA GLU A 42 23.38 -13.62 3.03
C GLU A 42 22.92 -12.55 2.04
N TRP A 43 22.56 -11.37 2.56
CA TRP A 43 22.31 -10.17 1.75
C TRP A 43 23.61 -9.50 1.38
N THR A 44 23.88 -9.37 0.09
CA THR A 44 25.10 -8.84 -0.50
C THR A 44 24.78 -7.81 -1.59
N ASN A 45 25.81 -7.22 -2.20
CA ASN A 45 25.69 -6.26 -3.31
C ASN A 45 24.71 -5.11 -3.00
N LEU A 46 24.82 -4.56 -1.77
CA LEU A 46 23.98 -3.46 -1.32
C LEU A 46 24.37 -2.18 -2.07
N GLU A 47 23.49 -1.70 -2.95
CA GLU A 47 23.82 -0.58 -3.84
C GLU A 47 22.62 0.33 -4.07
N ILE A 48 22.85 1.66 -4.01
CA ILE A 48 21.97 2.67 -4.63
C ILE A 48 22.63 3.05 -5.95
N ARG A 49 21.87 2.91 -7.04
CA ARG A 49 22.37 3.15 -8.40
C ARG A 49 21.32 3.83 -9.28
N PRO A 50 21.70 4.35 -10.47
CA PRO A 50 20.73 4.92 -11.41
C PRO A 50 19.58 3.95 -11.72
N PHE A 51 18.35 4.48 -11.75
CA PHE A 51 17.17 3.73 -12.15
C PHE A 51 17.30 3.25 -13.60
N GLY A 52 17.05 1.96 -13.82
CA GLY A 52 17.17 1.36 -15.14
C GLY A 52 16.54 -0.02 -15.25
N ASN A 53 16.67 -0.63 -16.41
CA ASN A 53 16.13 -1.94 -16.72
C ASN A 53 16.85 -3.07 -15.97
N LEU A 54 16.13 -4.16 -15.76
CA LEU A 54 16.67 -5.41 -15.24
C LEU A 54 16.80 -6.43 -16.38
N THR A 55 17.91 -7.15 -16.41
CA THR A 55 18.05 -8.33 -17.26
C THR A 55 17.68 -9.56 -16.46
N LEU A 56 16.74 -10.36 -16.95
CA LEU A 56 16.29 -11.59 -16.31
C LEU A 56 16.54 -12.78 -17.23
N HIS A 57 16.97 -13.90 -16.64
CA HIS A 57 17.09 -15.16 -17.36
C HIS A 57 15.68 -15.71 -17.72
N PRO A 58 15.47 -16.33 -18.90
CA PRO A 58 14.16 -16.87 -19.29
C PRO A 58 13.58 -17.90 -18.30
N ALA A 59 14.40 -18.67 -17.60
CA ALA A 59 13.99 -19.63 -16.58
C ALA A 59 13.87 -19.02 -15.17
N ASN A 60 13.76 -17.69 -15.02
CA ASN A 60 13.63 -17.04 -13.72
C ASN A 60 12.34 -17.50 -13.00
N MET A 61 12.50 -18.00 -11.77
CA MET A 61 11.39 -18.60 -11.00
C MET A 61 10.25 -17.61 -10.70
N ALA A 62 10.54 -16.34 -10.49
CA ALA A 62 9.48 -15.36 -10.25
C ALA A 62 8.56 -15.19 -11.46
N ILE A 63 9.08 -15.30 -12.69
CA ILE A 63 8.30 -15.22 -13.92
C ILE A 63 7.36 -16.43 -14.03
N HIS A 64 7.86 -17.64 -13.72
CA HIS A 64 7.11 -18.88 -13.91
C HIS A 64 6.17 -19.22 -12.77
N TYR A 65 6.54 -18.89 -11.51
CA TYR A 65 5.83 -19.35 -10.31
C TYR A 65 5.37 -18.21 -9.41
N GLY A 66 5.61 -16.95 -9.78
CA GLY A 66 5.09 -15.79 -9.07
C GLY A 66 5.63 -15.58 -7.65
N GLN A 67 6.81 -16.17 -7.31
CA GLN A 67 7.41 -15.98 -5.99
C GLN A 67 8.00 -14.56 -5.88
N SER A 68 7.12 -13.62 -5.56
CA SER A 68 7.39 -12.20 -5.47
C SER A 68 6.46 -11.52 -4.47
N ILE A 69 7.00 -10.60 -3.69
CA ILE A 69 6.29 -9.79 -2.68
C ILE A 69 6.66 -8.33 -2.84
N PHE A 70 5.81 -7.44 -2.36
CA PHE A 70 6.10 -6.01 -2.43
C PHE A 70 5.46 -5.23 -1.28
N GLU A 71 5.91 -4.01 -1.13
CA GLU A 71 5.37 -3.02 -0.24
C GLU A 71 4.99 -1.72 -0.96
N GLY A 72 4.31 -0.85 -0.27
CA GLY A 72 4.03 0.49 -0.74
C GLY A 72 3.92 1.43 0.44
N MET A 73 4.81 2.41 0.49
CA MET A 73 4.83 3.46 1.50
C MET A 73 5.04 4.82 0.84
N LYS A 74 4.98 5.89 1.61
CA LYS A 74 5.14 7.25 1.14
C LYS A 74 6.17 8.00 1.96
N ALA A 75 6.99 8.82 1.30
CA ALA A 75 7.74 9.89 1.91
C ALA A 75 7.04 11.22 1.59
N SER A 76 6.81 12.05 2.61
CA SER A 76 6.17 13.36 2.48
C SER A 76 7.15 14.46 2.89
N LYS A 77 6.94 15.68 2.42
CA LYS A 77 7.64 16.85 2.96
C LYS A 77 6.89 17.35 4.20
N MET A 78 7.63 17.54 5.28
CA MET A 78 7.14 18.27 6.46
C MET A 78 7.03 19.76 6.16
N GLN A 79 6.43 20.54 7.05
CA GLN A 79 6.26 21.99 6.88
C GLN A 79 7.59 22.73 6.70
N ASP A 80 8.67 22.26 7.29
CA ASP A 80 10.03 22.82 7.16
C ASP A 80 10.77 22.34 5.91
N GLY A 81 10.11 21.51 5.06
CA GLY A 81 10.68 20.93 3.86
C GLY A 81 11.46 19.63 4.08
N THR A 82 11.63 19.18 5.32
CA THR A 82 12.31 17.92 5.63
C THR A 82 11.51 16.73 5.10
N PRO A 83 12.12 15.79 4.35
CA PRO A 83 11.47 14.54 4.00
C PRO A 83 11.19 13.70 5.25
N ALA A 84 10.04 13.06 5.29
CA ALA A 84 9.68 12.17 6.39
C ALA A 84 8.99 10.91 5.91
N LEU A 85 9.27 9.78 6.57
CA LEU A 85 8.56 8.52 6.39
C LEU A 85 7.44 8.40 7.41
N PHE A 86 6.41 7.63 7.09
CA PHE A 86 5.30 7.36 7.99
C PHE A 86 5.23 5.86 8.28
N ARG A 87 5.48 5.48 9.55
CA ARG A 87 5.40 4.09 10.04
C ARG A 87 6.27 3.10 9.25
N CYS A 88 7.48 3.49 8.91
CA CYS A 88 8.42 2.68 8.14
C CYS A 88 8.64 1.28 8.75
N GLU A 89 8.73 1.19 10.07
CA GLU A 89 8.91 -0.05 10.82
C GLU A 89 7.76 -1.06 10.59
N MET A 90 6.53 -0.57 10.41
CA MET A 90 5.39 -1.46 10.14
C MET A 90 5.43 -2.02 8.72
N HIS A 91 5.94 -1.25 7.76
CA HIS A 91 6.15 -1.72 6.39
C HIS A 91 7.25 -2.78 6.33
N THR A 92 8.32 -2.60 7.10
CA THR A 92 9.41 -3.59 7.23
C THR A 92 8.89 -4.90 7.82
N LYS A 93 8.15 -4.83 8.92
CA LYS A 93 7.54 -6.02 9.54
C LYS A 93 6.57 -6.73 8.59
N ARG A 94 5.78 -5.98 7.81
CA ARG A 94 4.80 -6.58 6.90
C ARG A 94 5.44 -7.23 5.68
N ILE A 95 6.51 -6.64 5.10
CA ILE A 95 7.22 -7.30 4.00
C ILE A 95 7.88 -8.59 4.48
N ASN A 96 8.44 -8.61 5.70
CA ASN A 96 9.01 -9.82 6.29
C ASN A 96 7.94 -10.87 6.60
N ALA A 97 6.78 -10.49 7.12
CA ALA A 97 5.65 -11.41 7.26
C ALA A 97 5.20 -12.00 5.91
N SER A 98 5.19 -11.18 4.85
CA SER A 98 4.93 -11.65 3.49
C SER A 98 6.04 -12.58 2.98
N ALA A 99 7.31 -12.28 3.27
CA ALA A 99 8.45 -13.13 2.93
C ALA A 99 8.33 -14.51 3.58
N THR A 100 8.11 -14.55 4.89
CA THR A 100 7.90 -15.80 5.65
C THR A 100 6.76 -16.62 5.05
N ARG A 101 5.60 -16.00 4.76
CA ARG A 101 4.44 -16.68 4.16
C ARG A 101 4.76 -17.26 2.78
N MET A 102 5.62 -16.61 2.01
CA MET A 102 6.02 -17.02 0.65
C MET A 102 7.30 -17.85 0.60
N SER A 103 7.79 -18.35 1.76
CA SER A 103 9.06 -19.08 1.88
C SER A 103 10.25 -18.32 1.27
N MET A 104 10.34 -17.03 1.55
CA MET A 104 11.42 -16.14 1.12
C MET A 104 12.23 -15.69 2.34
N PRO A 105 13.50 -15.30 2.19
CA PRO A 105 14.29 -14.77 3.31
C PRO A 105 13.74 -13.43 3.79
N GLU A 106 13.86 -13.20 5.09
CA GLU A 106 13.57 -11.88 5.65
C GLU A 106 14.65 -10.89 5.25
N PHE A 107 14.25 -9.63 5.05
CA PHE A 107 15.17 -8.53 4.83
C PHE A 107 15.44 -7.81 6.16
N PRO A 108 16.70 -7.58 6.58
CA PRO A 108 17.02 -6.99 7.88
C PRO A 108 16.33 -5.63 8.08
N GLU A 109 15.68 -5.45 9.22
CA GLU A 109 14.85 -4.26 9.48
C GLU A 109 15.67 -2.96 9.51
N ASP A 110 16.87 -3.00 10.07
CA ASP A 110 17.79 -1.85 10.10
C ASP A 110 18.33 -1.51 8.70
N LEU A 111 18.63 -2.52 7.89
CA LEU A 111 19.03 -2.33 6.49
C LEU A 111 17.88 -1.78 5.64
N PHE A 112 16.65 -2.28 5.83
CA PHE A 112 15.47 -1.77 5.13
C PHE A 112 15.30 -0.28 5.39
N ARG A 113 15.32 0.11 6.67
CA ARG A 113 15.17 1.51 7.06
C ARG A 113 16.29 2.37 6.48
N GLN A 114 17.55 1.94 6.64
CA GLN A 114 18.71 2.66 6.11
C GLN A 114 18.62 2.85 4.59
N ALA A 115 18.26 1.81 3.85
CA ALA A 115 18.13 1.86 2.38
C ALA A 115 17.03 2.83 1.94
N VAL A 116 15.86 2.80 2.61
CA VAL A 116 14.75 3.72 2.32
C VAL A 116 15.14 5.16 2.63
N GLU A 117 15.71 5.43 3.82
CA GLU A 117 16.13 6.77 4.23
C GLU A 117 17.17 7.36 3.27
N MET A 118 18.21 6.59 2.92
CA MET A 118 19.24 7.03 1.99
C MET A 118 18.69 7.28 0.58
N LEU A 119 17.86 6.39 0.05
CA LEU A 119 17.29 6.55 -1.29
C LEU A 119 16.35 7.77 -1.36
N VAL A 120 15.52 7.97 -0.35
CA VAL A 120 14.62 9.14 -0.28
C VAL A 120 15.43 10.43 -0.10
N ASP A 121 16.53 10.41 0.67
CA ASP A 121 17.41 11.56 0.87
C ASP A 121 18.12 11.97 -0.44
N ILE A 122 18.62 11.00 -1.20
CA ILE A 122 19.26 11.21 -2.50
C ILE A 122 18.27 11.79 -3.52
N ASP A 123 17.05 11.26 -3.57
CA ASP A 123 15.99 11.66 -4.50
C ASP A 123 14.96 12.63 -3.86
N ARG A 124 15.33 13.38 -2.82
CA ARG A 124 14.42 14.26 -2.07
C ARG A 124 13.70 15.31 -2.92
N ASP A 125 14.36 15.79 -3.97
CA ASP A 125 13.80 16.79 -4.88
C ASP A 125 12.71 16.20 -5.80
N TRP A 126 12.59 14.87 -5.87
CA TRP A 126 11.49 14.17 -6.53
C TRP A 126 10.20 14.16 -5.73
N ILE A 127 10.20 14.59 -4.45
CA ILE A 127 8.98 14.77 -3.67
C ILE A 127 8.27 16.04 -4.18
N PRO A 128 7.07 15.93 -4.78
CA PRO A 128 6.40 17.09 -5.33
C PRO A 128 6.08 18.14 -4.26
N PRO A 129 6.11 19.44 -4.60
CA PRO A 129 5.88 20.53 -3.65
C PRO A 129 4.41 20.74 -3.27
N ALA A 130 3.46 20.24 -4.08
CA ALA A 130 2.03 20.48 -3.87
C ALA A 130 1.52 19.77 -2.61
N GLU A 131 0.60 20.40 -1.88
CA GLU A 131 -0.05 19.82 -0.71
C GLU A 131 -0.72 18.47 -1.05
N GLY A 132 -0.60 17.49 -0.16
CA GLY A 132 -1.13 16.14 -0.36
C GLY A 132 -0.32 15.27 -1.33
N SER A 133 0.71 15.81 -1.98
CA SER A 133 1.64 15.03 -2.80
C SER A 133 2.67 14.30 -1.95
N SER A 134 3.38 13.36 -2.56
CA SER A 134 4.40 12.55 -1.87
C SER A 134 5.31 11.84 -2.88
N LEU A 135 6.40 11.30 -2.39
CA LEU A 135 7.18 10.31 -3.11
C LEU A 135 6.67 8.92 -2.71
N TYR A 136 6.15 8.18 -3.68
CA TYR A 136 5.78 6.78 -3.47
C TYR A 136 7.03 5.91 -3.46
N VAL A 137 7.18 5.11 -2.42
CA VAL A 137 8.30 4.18 -2.23
C VAL A 137 7.77 2.77 -2.41
N ARG A 138 8.36 2.01 -3.35
CA ARG A 138 8.00 0.65 -3.72
C ARG A 138 9.14 -0.33 -3.43
N PRO A 139 9.24 -0.85 -2.19
CA PRO A 139 10.08 -2.02 -1.91
C PRO A 139 9.44 -3.27 -2.52
N PHE A 140 10.26 -4.15 -3.08
CA PHE A 140 9.81 -5.46 -3.56
C PHE A 140 10.95 -6.47 -3.56
N MET A 141 10.58 -7.74 -3.48
CA MET A 141 11.52 -8.87 -3.51
C MET A 141 10.99 -9.94 -4.45
N TYR A 142 11.88 -10.55 -5.22
CA TYR A 142 11.52 -11.63 -6.12
C TYR A 142 12.61 -12.70 -6.20
N ALA A 143 12.18 -13.93 -6.49
CA ALA A 143 13.05 -15.08 -6.69
C ALA A 143 13.90 -14.92 -7.95
N THR A 144 15.18 -15.31 -7.88
CA THR A 144 16.13 -15.15 -8.99
C THR A 144 16.73 -16.45 -9.49
N ASP A 145 16.45 -17.60 -8.89
CA ASP A 145 16.92 -18.89 -9.42
C ASP A 145 16.51 -19.09 -10.89
N GLU A 146 17.41 -19.61 -11.67
CA GLU A 146 17.24 -19.96 -13.09
C GLU A 146 16.86 -21.45 -13.19
N PHE A 147 15.64 -21.77 -12.72
CA PHE A 147 15.21 -23.16 -12.53
C PHE A 147 13.73 -23.36 -12.82
N LEU A 148 13.40 -24.38 -13.61
CA LEU A 148 12.03 -24.80 -13.91
C LEU A 148 11.64 -25.96 -12.99
N GLY A 149 11.10 -25.64 -11.82
CA GLY A 149 10.61 -26.60 -10.84
C GLY A 149 10.00 -25.89 -9.62
N VAL A 150 9.00 -26.49 -9.00
CA VAL A 150 8.25 -25.90 -7.90
C VAL A 150 8.96 -26.19 -6.57
N ARG A 151 9.75 -25.24 -6.11
CA ARG A 151 10.39 -25.21 -4.78
C ARG A 151 10.66 -23.74 -4.40
N PRO A 152 10.96 -23.42 -3.12
CA PRO A 152 11.50 -22.10 -2.80
C PRO A 152 12.80 -21.84 -3.56
N SER A 153 12.98 -20.61 -4.03
CA SER A 153 14.25 -20.17 -4.64
C SER A 153 15.37 -20.18 -3.59
N SER A 154 16.60 -20.36 -4.02
CA SER A 154 17.79 -20.21 -3.17
C SER A 154 18.42 -18.83 -3.26
N THR A 155 18.07 -18.06 -4.29
CA THR A 155 18.55 -16.71 -4.50
C THR A 155 17.40 -15.74 -4.73
N TYR A 156 17.58 -14.50 -4.26
CA TYR A 156 16.55 -13.45 -4.36
C TYR A 156 17.19 -12.10 -4.66
N LYS A 157 16.41 -11.20 -5.21
CA LYS A 157 16.74 -9.80 -5.32
C LYS A 157 15.73 -8.95 -4.55
N PHE A 158 16.23 -8.09 -3.68
CA PHE A 158 15.44 -7.04 -3.02
C PHE A 158 15.72 -5.71 -3.68
N MET A 159 14.68 -4.93 -3.91
CA MET A 159 14.81 -3.64 -4.58
C MET A 159 13.88 -2.61 -3.96
N ILE A 160 14.27 -1.33 -4.06
CA ILE A 160 13.39 -0.20 -3.75
C ILE A 160 13.45 0.75 -4.94
N ILE A 161 12.30 1.09 -5.50
CA ILE A 161 12.15 2.14 -6.49
C ILE A 161 11.21 3.22 -5.94
N THR A 162 11.40 4.45 -6.39
CA THR A 162 10.57 5.56 -5.95
C THR A 162 10.03 6.32 -7.15
N GLY A 163 8.92 7.05 -6.93
CA GLY A 163 8.34 7.89 -7.96
C GLY A 163 7.39 8.92 -7.38
N PRO A 164 7.33 10.13 -7.96
CA PRO A 164 6.46 11.19 -7.51
C PRO A 164 5.00 10.81 -7.71
N VAL A 165 4.16 11.19 -6.76
CA VAL A 165 2.70 11.09 -6.87
C VAL A 165 2.08 12.41 -6.46
N GLY A 166 1.19 12.92 -7.31
CA GLY A 166 0.41 14.12 -7.03
C GLY A 166 -0.55 13.93 -5.86
N SER A 167 -1.21 14.99 -5.46
CA SER A 167 -2.32 14.92 -4.51
C SER A 167 -3.40 14.02 -5.10
N TYR A 168 -3.66 12.91 -4.44
CA TYR A 168 -4.64 11.96 -4.89
C TYR A 168 -6.05 12.42 -4.48
N TYR A 169 -6.61 13.36 -5.22
CA TYR A 169 -8.04 13.65 -5.17
C TYR A 169 -8.75 12.56 -5.97
N ALA A 170 -8.85 11.37 -5.36
CA ALA A 170 -9.62 10.32 -5.96
C ALA A 170 -11.08 10.73 -5.99
N LYS A 171 -11.70 10.66 -7.15
CA LYS A 171 -13.16 10.59 -7.22
C LYS A 171 -13.61 9.45 -6.31
N PRO A 172 -14.76 9.57 -5.64
CA PRO A 172 -15.31 8.44 -4.92
C PRO A 172 -15.47 7.26 -5.87
N VAL A 173 -15.16 6.07 -5.36
CA VAL A 173 -15.19 4.85 -6.17
C VAL A 173 -16.54 4.16 -6.07
N THR A 174 -16.94 3.49 -7.15
CA THR A 174 -18.10 2.59 -7.20
C THR A 174 -17.65 1.15 -7.01
N LEU A 175 -18.39 0.37 -6.20
CA LEU A 175 -18.07 -1.01 -5.87
C LEU A 175 -19.14 -1.98 -6.37
N TRP A 176 -18.70 -3.08 -6.99
CA TRP A 176 -19.50 -4.25 -7.28
C TRP A 176 -19.20 -5.36 -6.27
N ALA A 177 -20.21 -5.84 -5.53
CA ALA A 177 -20.07 -6.99 -4.64
C ALA A 177 -19.94 -8.28 -5.47
N GLU A 178 -18.81 -8.95 -5.35
CA GLU A 178 -18.45 -10.11 -6.17
C GLU A 178 -18.89 -11.42 -5.52
N GLU A 179 -19.77 -12.18 -6.21
CA GLU A 179 -20.33 -13.43 -5.69
C GLU A 179 -19.78 -14.69 -6.40
N LYS A 180 -18.95 -14.53 -7.44
CA LYS A 180 -18.41 -15.67 -8.22
C LYS A 180 -16.95 -15.93 -7.94
N TYR A 181 -16.16 -14.86 -7.91
CA TYR A 181 -14.72 -14.94 -7.70
C TYR A 181 -14.39 -14.57 -6.25
N ILE A 182 -13.30 -15.15 -5.75
CA ILE A 182 -12.80 -14.85 -4.39
C ILE A 182 -11.42 -14.19 -4.48
N ARG A 183 -11.13 -13.30 -3.56
CA ARG A 183 -9.79 -12.72 -3.42
C ARG A 183 -8.82 -13.66 -2.71
N ALA A 184 -9.29 -14.29 -1.63
CA ALA A 184 -8.49 -15.13 -0.76
C ALA A 184 -9.38 -16.11 0.02
N ALA A 185 -8.80 -17.22 0.43
CA ALA A 185 -9.40 -18.18 1.37
C ALA A 185 -8.49 -18.39 2.56
N GLN A 186 -9.03 -18.90 3.68
CA GLN A 186 -8.23 -19.26 4.85
C GLN A 186 -7.16 -20.30 4.48
N GLY A 187 -5.95 -20.11 5.01
CA GLY A 187 -4.77 -20.91 4.64
C GLY A 187 -4.13 -20.54 3.30
N GLY A 188 -4.79 -19.65 2.52
CA GLY A 188 -4.22 -19.08 1.29
C GLY A 188 -3.20 -17.97 1.55
N THR A 189 -2.93 -17.14 0.56
CA THR A 189 -1.93 -16.07 0.62
C THR A 189 -2.53 -14.68 0.88
N GLY A 190 -3.80 -14.61 1.30
CA GLY A 190 -4.55 -13.35 1.42
C GLY A 190 -3.91 -12.29 2.32
N GLU A 191 -3.25 -12.70 3.40
CA GLU A 191 -2.55 -11.81 4.34
C GLU A 191 -1.15 -11.39 3.87
N ALA A 192 -0.58 -12.09 2.87
CA ALA A 192 0.71 -11.71 2.28
C ALA A 192 0.51 -10.69 1.16
N LYS A 193 1.42 -9.72 1.04
CA LYS A 193 1.42 -8.78 -0.07
C LYS A 193 2.20 -9.35 -1.24
N SER A 194 1.68 -10.47 -1.81
CA SER A 194 2.30 -11.22 -2.90
C SER A 194 1.72 -10.86 -4.26
N ALA A 195 2.55 -10.89 -5.30
CA ALA A 195 2.14 -10.56 -6.67
C ALA A 195 0.99 -11.44 -7.18
N GLY A 196 0.95 -12.72 -6.79
CA GLY A 196 -0.08 -13.67 -7.19
C GLY A 196 -1.50 -13.27 -6.78
N ASN A 197 -1.66 -12.65 -5.60
CA ASN A 197 -2.97 -12.15 -5.17
C ASN A 197 -3.53 -11.07 -6.10
N TYR A 198 -2.64 -10.23 -6.66
CA TYR A 198 -3.04 -9.17 -7.60
C TYR A 198 -3.32 -9.75 -8.98
N ALA A 199 -2.51 -10.69 -9.45
CA ALA A 199 -2.75 -11.37 -10.72
C ALA A 199 -4.10 -12.10 -10.73
N GLY A 200 -4.46 -12.77 -9.62
CA GLY A 200 -5.75 -13.46 -9.46
C GLY A 200 -6.97 -12.53 -9.51
N SER A 201 -6.79 -11.24 -9.18
CA SER A 201 -7.88 -10.26 -9.19
C SER A 201 -8.13 -9.59 -10.55
N LEU A 202 -7.25 -9.77 -11.55
CA LEU A 202 -7.33 -9.01 -12.81
C LEU A 202 -8.60 -9.28 -13.62
N LEU A 203 -8.97 -10.54 -13.78
CA LEU A 203 -10.18 -10.89 -14.55
C LEU A 203 -11.46 -10.33 -13.90
N PRO A 204 -11.75 -10.62 -12.61
CA PRO A 204 -12.97 -10.08 -12.00
C PRO A 204 -12.98 -8.55 -11.94
N THR A 205 -11.83 -7.88 -11.73
CA THR A 205 -11.74 -6.43 -11.80
C THR A 205 -12.09 -5.90 -13.20
N ARG A 206 -11.57 -6.52 -14.26
CA ARG A 206 -11.92 -6.15 -15.63
C ARG A 206 -13.43 -6.29 -15.89
N LEU A 207 -14.03 -7.39 -15.45
CA LEU A 207 -15.47 -7.62 -15.61
C LEU A 207 -16.32 -6.59 -14.83
N ALA A 208 -15.86 -6.13 -13.66
CA ALA A 208 -16.52 -5.05 -12.94
C ALA A 208 -16.39 -3.71 -13.70
N ASN A 209 -15.19 -3.40 -14.22
CA ASN A 209 -14.99 -2.18 -15.00
C ASN A 209 -15.83 -2.16 -16.28
N GLU A 210 -16.00 -3.30 -16.98
CA GLU A 210 -16.88 -3.44 -18.16
C GLU A 210 -18.37 -3.17 -17.82
N ARG A 211 -18.76 -3.31 -16.53
CA ARG A 211 -20.08 -2.95 -16.00
C ARG A 211 -20.17 -1.52 -15.49
N GLY A 212 -19.08 -0.75 -15.52
CA GLY A 212 -19.01 0.64 -15.06
C GLY A 212 -18.61 0.84 -13.61
N TYR A 213 -18.16 -0.20 -12.90
CA TYR A 213 -17.68 -0.10 -11.53
C TYR A 213 -16.16 0.06 -11.49
N ASP A 214 -15.66 0.87 -10.54
CA ASP A 214 -14.24 1.12 -10.40
C ASP A 214 -13.50 -0.04 -9.74
N GLN A 215 -14.14 -0.74 -8.79
CA GLN A 215 -13.53 -1.77 -7.96
C GLN A 215 -14.53 -2.85 -7.54
N LEU A 216 -14.00 -3.95 -7.02
CA LEU A 216 -14.79 -5.02 -6.42
C LEU A 216 -14.90 -4.84 -4.91
N LEU A 217 -16.05 -5.12 -4.34
CA LEU A 217 -16.24 -5.49 -2.96
C LEU A 217 -16.09 -7.01 -2.86
N TRP A 218 -15.00 -7.47 -2.26
CA TRP A 218 -14.76 -8.89 -2.09
C TRP A 218 -15.55 -9.45 -0.91
N LEU A 219 -16.17 -10.60 -1.15
CA LEU A 219 -16.85 -11.39 -0.13
C LEU A 219 -16.02 -12.61 0.25
N ASP A 220 -16.33 -13.23 1.38
CA ASP A 220 -15.64 -14.41 1.88
C ASP A 220 -15.76 -15.62 0.93
N ALA A 221 -14.75 -16.50 0.99
CA ALA A 221 -14.67 -17.64 0.07
C ALA A 221 -15.65 -18.78 0.38
N GLN A 222 -16.25 -18.81 1.57
CA GLN A 222 -17.08 -19.93 1.99
C GLN A 222 -18.54 -19.74 1.60
N ASN A 223 -19.09 -18.57 1.89
CA ASN A 223 -20.51 -18.30 1.75
C ASN A 223 -20.84 -17.12 0.86
N HIS A 224 -19.82 -16.38 0.38
CA HIS A 224 -19.99 -15.10 -0.32
C HIS A 224 -20.93 -14.14 0.43
N LYS A 225 -20.75 -14.07 1.74
CA LYS A 225 -21.62 -13.35 2.66
C LYS A 225 -20.92 -12.23 3.41
N PHE A 226 -19.71 -12.50 3.93
CA PHE A 226 -19.00 -11.54 4.77
C PHE A 226 -18.05 -10.69 3.93
N VAL A 227 -18.10 -9.37 4.13
CA VAL A 227 -17.25 -8.44 3.40
C VAL A 227 -15.80 -8.55 3.86
N GLN A 228 -14.88 -8.46 2.91
CA GLN A 228 -13.44 -8.54 3.16
C GLN A 228 -12.74 -7.22 2.81
N GLU A 229 -12.42 -7.01 1.55
CA GLU A 229 -11.67 -5.86 1.05
C GLU A 229 -12.33 -5.29 -0.21
N ALA A 230 -11.97 -4.06 -0.58
CA ALA A 230 -12.32 -3.51 -1.89
C ALA A 230 -11.07 -3.37 -2.75
N GLY A 231 -11.05 -4.06 -3.88
CA GLY A 231 -9.90 -4.02 -4.77
C GLY A 231 -8.59 -4.30 -4.01
N THR A 232 -7.86 -3.25 -3.69
CA THR A 232 -6.55 -3.31 -2.97
C THR A 232 -6.57 -2.55 -1.65
N MET A 233 -7.74 -2.30 -1.06
CA MET A 233 -7.93 -1.49 0.15
C MET A 233 -8.74 -2.25 1.20
N ASN A 234 -8.36 -2.10 2.48
CA ASN A 234 -9.26 -2.48 3.56
C ASN A 234 -10.50 -1.57 3.57
N LEU A 235 -11.63 -2.08 4.00
CA LEU A 235 -12.89 -1.35 4.05
C LEU A 235 -13.30 -0.98 5.47
N MET A 236 -13.92 0.20 5.58
CA MET A 236 -14.59 0.71 6.77
C MET A 236 -16.02 1.09 6.40
N PHE A 237 -16.97 0.71 7.23
CA PHE A 237 -18.39 1.05 7.12
C PHE A 237 -18.78 1.89 8.32
N VAL A 238 -19.49 2.98 8.10
CA VAL A 238 -20.07 3.78 9.18
C VAL A 238 -21.56 3.49 9.22
N ILE A 239 -21.98 2.77 10.24
CA ILE A 239 -23.37 2.38 10.47
C ILE A 239 -23.78 2.90 11.84
N ASP A 240 -24.83 3.72 11.88
CA ASP A 240 -25.35 4.34 13.11
C ASP A 240 -24.23 5.03 13.94
N GLY A 241 -23.39 5.81 13.26
CA GLY A 241 -22.29 6.56 13.88
C GLY A 241 -21.08 5.73 14.33
N LYS A 242 -21.09 4.41 14.13
CA LYS A 242 -20.03 3.47 14.51
C LYS A 242 -19.24 2.99 13.30
N VAL A 243 -17.91 2.98 13.39
CA VAL A 243 -17.04 2.41 12.36
C VAL A 243 -16.94 0.89 12.53
N ILE A 244 -17.27 0.14 11.48
CA ILE A 244 -17.18 -1.32 11.46
C ILE A 244 -16.21 -1.75 10.37
N THR A 245 -15.31 -2.69 10.67
CA THR A 245 -14.36 -3.26 9.72
C THR A 245 -14.15 -4.75 9.99
N ALA A 246 -13.91 -5.51 8.94
CA ALA A 246 -13.65 -6.93 9.02
C ALA A 246 -12.36 -7.25 9.82
N PRO A 247 -12.30 -8.38 10.55
CA PRO A 247 -11.08 -8.83 11.23
C PRO A 247 -10.02 -9.27 10.21
N THR A 248 -8.74 -9.22 10.62
CA THR A 248 -7.62 -9.72 9.80
C THR A 248 -7.32 -11.17 10.17
N ASP A 249 -8.08 -12.09 9.60
CA ASP A 249 -8.14 -13.51 9.92
C ASP A 249 -7.25 -14.42 9.06
N GLY A 250 -6.35 -13.85 8.27
CA GLY A 250 -5.51 -14.56 7.28
C GLY A 250 -5.99 -14.41 5.84
N THR A 251 -7.22 -13.95 5.61
CA THR A 251 -7.76 -13.67 4.27
C THR A 251 -7.61 -12.22 3.86
N ILE A 252 -7.45 -11.32 4.83
CA ILE A 252 -7.38 -9.86 4.66
C ILE A 252 -5.97 -9.36 4.97
N LEU A 253 -5.46 -8.48 4.13
CA LEU A 253 -4.16 -7.85 4.37
C LEU A 253 -4.21 -6.99 5.63
N LYS A 254 -3.24 -7.16 6.52
CA LYS A 254 -3.05 -6.32 7.73
C LYS A 254 -2.60 -4.92 7.31
N GLY A 255 -3.59 -4.08 6.93
CA GLY A 255 -3.34 -2.74 6.40
C GLY A 255 -2.74 -1.80 7.44
N ILE A 256 -1.64 -1.12 7.11
CA ILE A 256 -1.00 -0.16 8.02
C ILE A 256 -1.88 1.07 8.20
N THR A 257 -2.50 1.55 7.14
CA THR A 257 -3.49 2.64 7.24
C THR A 257 -4.72 2.23 8.05
N ARG A 258 -5.19 0.98 7.89
CA ARG A 258 -6.25 0.42 8.73
C ARG A 258 -5.86 0.43 10.21
N ASP A 259 -4.67 -0.06 10.55
CA ASP A 259 -4.15 -0.06 11.92
C ASP A 259 -4.00 1.37 12.47
N THR A 260 -3.55 2.31 11.63
CA THR A 260 -3.50 3.74 11.99
C THR A 260 -4.89 4.28 12.34
N ILE A 261 -5.89 4.01 11.50
CA ILE A 261 -7.28 4.45 11.74
C ILE A 261 -7.82 3.85 13.03
N LEU A 262 -7.67 2.54 13.25
CA LEU A 262 -8.15 1.87 14.46
C LEU A 262 -7.53 2.44 15.75
N LYS A 263 -6.29 2.92 15.69
CA LYS A 263 -5.63 3.59 16.82
C LYS A 263 -6.10 5.03 17.02
N LEU A 264 -6.50 5.71 15.95
CA LEU A 264 -7.01 7.09 16.03
C LEU A 264 -8.49 7.17 16.46
N LEU A 265 -9.31 6.15 16.17
CA LEU A 265 -10.74 6.18 16.50
C LEU A 265 -11.03 6.45 17.98
N PRO A 266 -10.37 5.77 18.96
CA PRO A 266 -10.54 6.08 20.38
C PRO A 266 -10.17 7.51 20.73
N ASP A 267 -9.11 8.03 20.15
CA ASP A 267 -8.62 9.40 20.40
C ASP A 267 -9.60 10.46 19.92
N LEU A 268 -10.31 10.13 18.85
CA LEU A 268 -11.34 10.98 18.26
C LEU A 268 -12.71 10.76 18.88
N ASN A 269 -12.82 9.89 19.91
CA ASN A 269 -14.08 9.47 20.54
C ASN A 269 -15.08 8.89 19.53
N ILE A 270 -14.60 8.18 18.51
CA ILE A 270 -15.45 7.52 17.51
C ILE A 270 -15.60 6.04 17.88
N PRO A 271 -16.82 5.55 18.15
CA PRO A 271 -17.04 4.14 18.44
C PRO A 271 -16.71 3.27 17.24
N TYR A 272 -16.14 2.09 17.48
CA TYR A 272 -15.80 1.16 16.42
C TYR A 272 -15.92 -0.29 16.85
N GLU A 273 -16.08 -1.17 15.87
CA GLU A 273 -16.07 -2.63 16.03
C GLU A 273 -15.18 -3.28 14.96
N VAL A 274 -14.43 -4.29 15.39
CA VAL A 274 -13.71 -5.19 14.49
C VAL A 274 -14.41 -6.54 14.54
N ARG A 275 -15.23 -6.81 13.55
CA ARG A 275 -16.05 -8.03 13.45
C ARG A 275 -16.42 -8.35 12.01
N ASP A 276 -16.88 -9.55 11.79
CA ASP A 276 -17.52 -9.90 10.52
C ASP A 276 -18.74 -8.99 10.29
N LEU A 277 -18.88 -8.55 9.05
CA LEU A 277 -20.00 -7.73 8.58
C LEU A 277 -20.56 -8.39 7.33
N SER A 278 -21.82 -8.82 7.36
CA SER A 278 -22.45 -9.44 6.21
C SER A 278 -22.93 -8.40 5.21
N ILE A 279 -22.96 -8.78 3.93
CA ILE A 279 -23.56 -7.92 2.89
C ILE A 279 -25.04 -7.67 3.14
N ASP A 280 -25.76 -8.64 3.73
CA ASP A 280 -27.17 -8.49 4.11
C ASP A 280 -27.35 -7.42 5.18
N GLU A 281 -26.47 -7.37 6.21
CA GLU A 281 -26.48 -6.33 7.24
C GLU A 281 -26.24 -4.93 6.64
N ILE A 282 -25.39 -4.82 5.63
CA ILE A 282 -25.15 -3.56 4.91
C ILE A 282 -26.41 -3.13 4.16
N VAL A 283 -27.10 -4.07 3.49
CA VAL A 283 -28.36 -3.83 2.79
C VAL A 283 -29.45 -3.38 3.78
N GLU A 284 -29.57 -4.05 4.92
CA GLU A 284 -30.52 -3.67 5.98
C GLU A 284 -30.22 -2.26 6.52
N ALA A 285 -28.95 -1.95 6.79
CA ALA A 285 -28.53 -0.63 7.24
C ALA A 285 -28.81 0.46 6.19
N TYR A 286 -28.66 0.16 4.91
CA TYR A 286 -29.00 1.07 3.82
C TYR A 286 -30.49 1.37 3.79
N HIS A 287 -31.34 0.33 3.83
CA HIS A 287 -32.80 0.50 3.85
C HIS A 287 -33.31 1.23 5.11
N ALA A 288 -32.64 1.02 6.24
CA ALA A 288 -32.96 1.73 7.49
C ALA A 288 -32.42 3.18 7.50
N GLY A 289 -31.64 3.60 6.51
CA GLY A 289 -31.02 4.93 6.48
C GLY A 289 -29.90 5.12 7.50
N THR A 290 -29.35 4.03 8.05
CA THR A 290 -28.27 4.05 9.04
C THR A 290 -26.87 3.84 8.45
N LEU A 291 -26.75 3.39 7.20
CA LEU A 291 -25.49 3.32 6.47
C LEU A 291 -25.08 4.73 6.02
N GLN A 292 -24.13 5.33 6.72
CA GLN A 292 -23.74 6.73 6.54
C GLN A 292 -22.56 6.91 5.62
N GLU A 293 -21.49 6.11 5.80
CA GLU A 293 -20.28 6.20 5.01
C GLU A 293 -19.73 4.81 4.69
N VAL A 294 -19.12 4.66 3.52
CA VAL A 294 -18.24 3.54 3.19
C VAL A 294 -16.97 4.14 2.62
N PHE A 295 -15.83 3.66 3.08
CA PHE A 295 -14.53 4.09 2.54
C PHE A 295 -13.49 2.98 2.61
N GLY A 296 -12.64 2.94 1.59
CA GLY A 296 -11.42 2.14 1.57
C GLY A 296 -10.27 2.87 2.25
N CYS A 297 -9.34 2.13 2.85
CA CYS A 297 -8.13 2.72 3.40
C CYS A 297 -6.88 1.97 2.93
N GLY A 298 -5.85 2.74 2.58
CA GLY A 298 -4.58 2.23 2.07
C GLY A 298 -3.54 3.32 1.87
N THR A 299 -2.31 2.93 1.61
CA THR A 299 -1.19 3.87 1.51
C THR A 299 -1.39 4.93 0.41
N ALA A 300 -1.95 4.55 -0.74
CA ALA A 300 -2.06 5.45 -1.88
C ALA A 300 -3.03 6.62 -1.62
N ALA A 301 -4.25 6.33 -1.18
CA ALA A 301 -5.31 7.31 -1.00
C ALA A 301 -5.50 7.78 0.45
N VAL A 302 -4.90 7.09 1.44
CA VAL A 302 -5.20 7.20 2.87
C VAL A 302 -6.63 6.76 3.16
N VAL A 303 -7.61 7.56 2.75
CA VAL A 303 -9.04 7.27 2.72
C VAL A 303 -9.54 7.49 1.30
N SER A 304 -10.20 6.49 0.73
CA SER A 304 -10.88 6.54 -0.57
C SER A 304 -12.37 6.36 -0.34
N HIS A 305 -13.13 7.41 -0.54
CA HIS A 305 -14.59 7.34 -0.37
C HIS A 305 -15.24 6.46 -1.42
N VAL A 306 -16.29 5.75 -1.02
CA VAL A 306 -17.15 4.95 -1.90
C VAL A 306 -18.43 5.72 -2.15
N SER A 307 -18.83 5.96 -3.40
CA SER A 307 -20.09 6.61 -3.76
C SER A 307 -21.25 5.62 -3.85
N GLU A 308 -20.95 4.41 -4.28
CA GLU A 308 -21.96 3.38 -4.53
C GLU A 308 -21.42 2.00 -4.19
N VAL A 309 -22.30 1.17 -3.63
CA VAL A 309 -22.08 -0.27 -3.49
C VAL A 309 -23.25 -0.97 -4.16
N THR A 310 -22.98 -1.78 -5.19
CA THR A 310 -23.99 -2.57 -5.85
C THR A 310 -23.85 -4.04 -5.46
N TYR A 311 -24.96 -4.60 -4.99
CA TYR A 311 -25.10 -6.02 -4.68
C TYR A 311 -26.30 -6.57 -5.43
N ARG A 312 -26.07 -7.47 -6.37
CA ARG A 312 -27.09 -7.98 -7.29
C ARG A 312 -27.76 -6.85 -8.06
N ASP A 313 -29.07 -6.69 -7.89
CA ASP A 313 -29.87 -5.65 -8.55
C ASP A 313 -30.05 -4.39 -7.72
N LEU A 314 -29.49 -4.35 -6.49
CA LEU A 314 -29.58 -3.20 -5.58
C LEU A 314 -28.32 -2.35 -5.64
N THR A 315 -28.47 -1.10 -6.06
CA THR A 315 -27.42 -0.08 -5.93
C THR A 315 -27.68 0.78 -4.70
N MET A 316 -26.77 0.73 -3.76
CA MET A 316 -26.77 1.53 -2.52
C MET A 316 -25.93 2.78 -2.75
N THR A 317 -26.59 3.90 -3.00
CA THR A 317 -25.94 5.20 -3.20
C THR A 317 -25.75 5.91 -1.86
N LEU A 318 -24.55 6.41 -1.64
CA LEU A 318 -24.14 7.10 -0.40
C LEU A 318 -24.19 8.61 -0.58
N SER A 319 -24.24 9.36 0.53
CA SER A 319 -24.24 10.81 0.54
C SER A 319 -23.00 11.41 -0.13
N ASP A 320 -23.09 12.69 -0.49
CA ASP A 320 -21.95 13.44 -1.03
C ASP A 320 -20.76 13.44 -0.05
N ILE A 321 -19.53 13.50 -0.59
CA ILE A 321 -18.31 13.47 0.22
C ILE A 321 -18.27 14.63 1.22
N SER A 322 -18.79 15.80 0.86
CA SER A 322 -18.80 16.98 1.74
C SER A 322 -19.64 16.76 3.02
N GLU A 323 -20.59 15.85 3.01
CA GLU A 323 -21.43 15.50 4.14
C GLU A 323 -20.81 14.43 5.05
N ARG A 324 -19.76 13.74 4.59
CA ARG A 324 -19.13 12.63 5.30
C ARG A 324 -18.15 13.14 6.35
N LYS A 325 -18.45 12.84 7.61
CA LYS A 325 -17.73 13.40 8.75
C LYS A 325 -16.51 12.58 9.14
N ILE A 326 -16.67 11.26 9.23
CA ILE A 326 -15.66 10.36 9.81
C ILE A 326 -14.50 10.14 8.82
N GLY A 327 -14.79 9.74 7.59
CA GLY A 327 -13.76 9.52 6.58
C GLY A 327 -12.94 10.79 6.30
N ASN A 328 -13.60 11.95 6.20
CA ASN A 328 -12.92 13.24 6.01
C ASN A 328 -12.04 13.64 7.21
N LEU A 329 -12.54 13.44 8.44
CA LEU A 329 -11.76 13.72 9.65
C LEU A 329 -10.51 12.84 9.73
N LEU A 330 -10.66 11.53 9.51
CA LEU A 330 -9.54 10.58 9.54
C LEU A 330 -8.50 10.89 8.46
N LYS A 331 -8.93 11.18 7.23
CA LYS A 331 -8.03 11.59 6.15
C LYS A 331 -7.24 12.83 6.54
N LYS A 332 -7.93 13.89 6.95
CA LYS A 332 -7.31 15.16 7.36
C LYS A 332 -6.33 14.98 8.52
N THR A 333 -6.68 14.17 9.52
CA THR A 333 -5.83 13.92 10.69
C THR A 333 -4.53 13.24 10.29
N ILE A 334 -4.62 12.18 9.46
CA ILE A 334 -3.44 11.42 9.00
C ILE A 334 -2.56 12.28 8.09
N ASP A 335 -3.15 13.02 7.15
CA ASP A 335 -2.40 13.89 6.24
C ASP A 335 -1.65 14.99 7.01
N LYS A 336 -2.31 15.65 7.97
CA LYS A 336 -1.68 16.66 8.85
C LYS A 336 -0.58 16.09 9.75
N MET A 337 -0.76 14.87 10.25
CA MET A 337 0.27 14.20 11.05
C MET A 337 1.52 13.94 10.20
N ARG A 338 1.36 13.47 8.96
CA ARG A 338 2.46 13.20 8.03
C ARG A 338 3.30 14.44 7.67
N THR A 339 2.68 15.61 7.68
CA THR A 339 3.33 16.89 7.37
C THR A 339 3.84 17.63 8.61
N GLY A 340 3.60 17.07 9.80
CA GLY A 340 4.00 17.68 11.08
C GLY A 340 3.13 18.89 11.47
N GLU A 341 1.94 19.05 10.89
CA GLU A 341 0.99 20.09 11.26
C GLU A 341 0.26 19.82 12.57
N VAL A 342 0.20 18.58 13.00
CA VAL A 342 -0.33 18.13 14.29
C VAL A 342 0.68 17.26 15.00
N ASP A 343 0.62 17.25 16.32
CA ASP A 343 1.49 16.45 17.16
C ASP A 343 1.38 14.94 16.85
N ASP A 344 2.53 14.30 16.67
CA ASP A 344 2.65 12.86 16.48
C ASP A 344 2.95 12.15 17.79
N ARG A 345 1.98 12.06 18.67
CA ARG A 345 2.11 11.39 19.97
C ARG A 345 2.47 9.90 19.89
N TYR A 346 2.37 9.31 18.71
CA TYR A 346 2.67 7.89 18.48
C TYR A 346 4.09 7.64 17.97
N GLY A 347 4.82 8.70 17.57
CA GLY A 347 6.14 8.58 16.96
C GLY A 347 6.10 7.87 15.60
N TRP A 348 5.03 8.06 14.82
CA TRP A 348 4.86 7.43 13.51
C TRP A 348 5.59 8.13 12.38
N VAL A 349 5.83 9.43 12.54
CA VAL A 349 6.56 10.25 11.58
C VAL A 349 8.06 10.17 11.87
N GLN A 350 8.82 9.83 10.88
CA GLN A 350 10.27 9.66 10.97
C GLN A 350 10.95 10.63 10.00
N PRO A 351 11.38 11.82 10.49
CA PRO A 351 12.11 12.79 9.67
C PRO A 351 13.46 12.21 9.20
N ILE A 352 13.78 12.40 7.94
CA ILE A 352 15.04 11.98 7.35
C ILE A 352 16.03 13.13 7.49
N LYS A 353 17.00 12.95 8.39
CA LYS A 353 18.11 13.88 8.52
C LYS A 353 19.10 13.64 7.38
N SER A 354 19.48 14.71 6.68
CA SER A 354 20.45 14.61 5.60
C SER A 354 21.79 14.15 6.13
N ALA A 355 22.18 12.93 5.81
CA ALA A 355 23.48 12.36 6.19
C ALA A 355 24.36 12.07 4.95
N VAL A 356 23.78 12.05 3.77
CA VAL A 356 24.48 11.63 2.54
C VAL A 356 25.29 12.78 1.92
N LEU A 357 24.89 14.04 2.15
CA LEU A 357 25.58 15.21 1.60
C LEU A 357 26.82 15.63 2.40
N GLU A 358 27.06 15.05 3.60
CA GLU A 358 28.26 15.38 4.42
C GLU A 358 29.45 14.44 4.13
N THR A 359 29.30 13.43 3.29
CA THR A 359 30.31 12.36 3.07
C THR A 359 30.66 12.09 1.61
N VAL A 360 30.26 12.95 0.67
CA VAL A 360 30.65 12.86 -0.75
C VAL A 360 31.57 14.01 -1.14
#